data_692aa341e001b19a611c30c2690434b7
#
_entry.id   692aa341e001b19a611c30c2690434b7
#
_cell.length_a   1.000
_cell.length_b   1.000
_cell.length_c   1.000
_cell.angle_alpha   90.00
_cell.angle_beta   90.00
_cell.angle_gamma   90.00
#
_symmetry.space_group_name_H-M   'P 1'
#
loop_
_entity.id
_entity.type
_entity.pdbx_description
1 polymer ?
#
loop_
_entity_poly.entity_id
_entity_poly.type
_entity_poly.pdbx_seq_one_letter_code
_entity_poly.pdbx_strand_id
1 'polypeptide(L)'
;MLKKFLTIFVLLSAMLLPAAENRQTLSEVHSILATVNGCALSLKDVLPLTRNQEYQAYAAFSGKRLEEEIRSIRRKAVDELINQKLIIAAYHKQSYRIASSDIEHELDAAAVRMGCRSRDEFRRKLRENGLEMNTFRKELEERMIIQFMLHRQTTIAGTPTPQEIYEYYEQHKDELSGIETIELAMLKVDNSSPDAAQIQAEITQTLSAAPERFTELVRRYAPGSGDGRIGSIEPGKMRIEFSTALKEPVEGKIYGPIKLDEGVAWIKLLKHNKKVDVAFDLVQKKISRILEDEQRRKVIEIYTRDLRRDAVLEYYF
;
A
#
# COMPACT_ATOMS: atom_id res chain seq x y z
N MET A 1 -51.76 -42.02 19.31
CA MET A 1 -50.94 -41.82 18.14
C MET A 1 -51.45 -40.56 17.43
N LEU A 2 -50.92 -39.41 17.72
CA LEU A 2 -51.32 -38.19 17.05
C LEU A 2 -50.11 -37.23 17.01
N LYS A 3 -49.50 -37.08 15.83
CA LYS A 3 -48.38 -36.20 15.54
C LYS A 3 -48.90 -34.75 15.54
N LYS A 4 -48.41 -33.94 16.43
CA LYS A 4 -48.64 -32.48 16.40
C LYS A 4 -47.59 -31.80 15.51
N PHE A 5 -48.03 -31.24 14.37
CA PHE A 5 -47.28 -30.29 13.56
C PHE A 5 -47.33 -28.95 14.26
N LEU A 6 -46.14 -28.41 14.56
CA LEU A 6 -45.98 -27.03 15.05
C LEU A 6 -45.54 -26.16 13.86
N THR A 7 -46.42 -25.35 13.33
CA THR A 7 -46.20 -24.41 12.25
C THR A 7 -45.58 -23.14 12.86
N ILE A 8 -44.30 -22.84 12.57
CA ILE A 8 -43.64 -21.59 12.93
C ILE A 8 -44.01 -20.54 11.89
N PHE A 9 -44.75 -19.53 12.28
CA PHE A 9 -45.11 -18.34 11.50
C PHE A 9 -43.95 -17.35 11.61
N VAL A 10 -43.12 -17.24 10.57
CA VAL A 10 -42.09 -16.20 10.46
C VAL A 10 -42.76 -14.94 9.94
N LEU A 11 -42.95 -13.97 10.82
CA LEU A 11 -43.35 -12.61 10.49
C LEU A 11 -42.18 -11.90 9.77
N LEU A 12 -42.34 -11.75 8.46
CA LEU A 12 -41.49 -10.91 7.60
C LEU A 12 -41.91 -9.45 7.82
N SER A 13 -41.31 -8.75 8.77
CA SER A 13 -41.43 -7.31 8.91
C SER A 13 -40.60 -6.63 7.82
N ALA A 14 -41.25 -6.26 6.71
CA ALA A 14 -40.67 -5.36 5.74
C ALA A 14 -40.48 -4.00 6.43
N MET A 15 -39.23 -3.66 6.77
CA MET A 15 -38.85 -2.30 7.14
C MET A 15 -38.99 -1.42 5.88
N LEU A 16 -40.09 -0.67 5.81
CA LEU A 16 -40.22 0.50 4.97
C LEU A 16 -39.21 1.55 5.48
N LEU A 17 -38.08 1.66 4.82
CA LEU A 17 -37.17 2.78 5.00
C LEU A 17 -37.91 4.07 4.53
N PRO A 18 -37.93 5.14 5.33
CA PRO A 18 -38.67 6.35 4.97
C PRO A 18 -37.97 7.01 3.78
N ALA A 19 -38.82 7.44 2.79
CA ALA A 19 -38.41 8.13 1.57
C ALA A 19 -37.68 9.49 1.82
N ALA A 20 -37.58 9.92 3.06
CA ALA A 20 -36.84 11.11 3.47
C ALA A 20 -35.32 10.95 3.43
N GLU A 21 -34.77 9.73 3.73
CA GLU A 21 -33.34 9.46 3.68
C GLU A 21 -32.76 9.56 2.25
N ASN A 22 -33.56 9.20 1.25
CA ASN A 22 -33.14 9.24 -0.15
C ASN A 22 -33.06 10.69 -0.73
N ARG A 23 -33.71 11.65 -0.11
CA ARG A 23 -33.64 13.09 -0.54
C ARG A 23 -32.41 13.78 0.08
N GLN A 24 -32.03 13.45 1.29
CA GLN A 24 -30.84 14.01 1.92
C GLN A 24 -29.57 13.53 1.21
N THR A 25 -29.47 12.24 0.89
CA THR A 25 -28.32 11.68 0.15
C THR A 25 -28.17 12.25 -1.26
N LEU A 26 -29.27 12.55 -1.96
CA LEU A 26 -29.23 13.20 -3.28
C LEU A 26 -28.79 14.67 -3.20
N SER A 27 -29.15 15.39 -2.15
CA SER A 27 -28.71 16.77 -1.92
C SER A 27 -27.23 16.84 -1.60
N GLU A 28 -26.70 15.87 -0.82
CA GLU A 28 -25.27 15.80 -0.48
C GLU A 28 -24.40 15.46 -1.70
N VAL A 29 -24.84 14.58 -2.58
CA VAL A 29 -24.08 14.19 -3.79
C VAL A 29 -23.86 15.35 -4.75
N HIS A 30 -24.78 16.33 -4.79
CA HIS A 30 -24.67 17.53 -5.62
C HIS A 30 -24.02 18.73 -4.91
N SER A 31 -23.54 18.57 -3.67
CA SER A 31 -22.85 19.66 -2.98
C SER A 31 -21.58 20.04 -3.74
N ILE A 32 -21.39 21.34 -3.94
CA ILE A 32 -20.18 21.89 -4.55
C ILE A 32 -19.08 21.86 -3.49
N LEU A 33 -17.95 21.26 -3.81
CA LEU A 33 -16.78 21.15 -2.94
C LEU A 33 -15.71 22.20 -3.26
N ALA A 34 -15.63 22.62 -4.52
CA ALA A 34 -14.72 23.66 -4.97
C ALA A 34 -15.17 24.29 -6.29
N THR A 35 -14.65 25.48 -6.60
CA THR A 35 -14.67 26.04 -7.94
C THR A 35 -13.27 26.29 -8.47
N VAL A 36 -13.07 26.10 -9.77
CA VAL A 36 -11.82 26.38 -10.48
C VAL A 36 -12.14 27.19 -11.73
N ASN A 37 -11.70 28.45 -11.78
CA ASN A 37 -11.99 29.39 -12.86
C ASN A 37 -13.49 29.44 -13.20
N GLY A 38 -14.36 29.42 -12.19
CA GLY A 38 -15.82 29.42 -12.32
C GLY A 38 -16.46 28.06 -12.64
N CYS A 39 -15.69 27.00 -12.89
CA CYS A 39 -16.22 25.64 -13.04
C CYS A 39 -16.38 24.97 -11.67
N ALA A 40 -17.59 24.52 -11.34
CA ALA A 40 -17.89 23.84 -10.08
C ALA A 40 -17.42 22.37 -10.12
N LEU A 41 -16.86 21.93 -9.00
CA LEU A 41 -16.55 20.53 -8.70
C LEU A 41 -17.45 20.06 -7.57
N SER A 42 -18.27 19.07 -7.85
CA SER A 42 -19.25 18.52 -6.91
C SER A 42 -18.73 17.23 -6.22
N LEU A 43 -19.40 16.84 -5.15
CA LEU A 43 -19.15 15.54 -4.53
C LEU A 43 -19.33 14.37 -5.51
N LYS A 44 -20.26 14.49 -6.48
CA LYS A 44 -20.47 13.50 -7.54
C LYS A 44 -19.20 13.26 -8.36
N ASP A 45 -18.42 14.31 -8.64
CA ASP A 45 -17.19 14.22 -9.41
C ASP A 45 -16.06 13.57 -8.60
N VAL A 46 -16.10 13.71 -7.28
CA VAL A 46 -15.09 13.24 -6.34
C VAL A 46 -15.30 11.77 -5.94
N LEU A 47 -16.54 11.34 -5.72
CA LEU A 47 -16.88 9.99 -5.24
C LEU A 47 -16.25 8.83 -6.05
N PRO A 48 -16.18 8.86 -7.38
CA PRO A 48 -15.51 7.78 -8.14
C PRO A 48 -14.04 7.60 -7.78
N LEU A 49 -13.37 8.69 -7.36
CA LEU A 49 -11.95 8.68 -6.98
C LEU A 49 -11.71 8.25 -5.54
N THR A 50 -12.69 8.50 -4.64
CA THR A 50 -12.52 8.33 -3.19
C THR A 50 -13.16 7.07 -2.62
N ARG A 51 -14.09 6.43 -3.37
CA ARG A 51 -14.93 5.33 -2.88
C ARG A 51 -14.16 4.24 -2.11
N ASN A 52 -13.05 3.76 -2.65
CA ASN A 52 -12.28 2.70 -2.03
C ASN A 52 -11.60 3.18 -0.74
N GLN A 53 -11.07 4.39 -0.73
CA GLN A 53 -10.43 4.98 0.44
C GLN A 53 -11.45 5.33 1.53
N GLU A 54 -12.62 5.89 1.15
CA GLU A 54 -13.72 6.14 2.08
C GLU A 54 -14.21 4.82 2.70
N TYR A 55 -14.37 3.76 1.92
CA TYR A 55 -14.75 2.45 2.44
C TYR A 55 -13.75 1.91 3.49
N GLN A 56 -12.44 2.05 3.23
CA GLN A 56 -11.40 1.68 4.20
C GLN A 56 -11.45 2.56 5.45
N ALA A 57 -11.71 3.86 5.29
CA ALA A 57 -11.84 4.78 6.41
C ALA A 57 -13.06 4.42 7.29
N TYR A 58 -14.21 4.09 6.71
CA TYR A 58 -15.40 3.61 7.45
C TYR A 58 -15.13 2.31 8.23
N ALA A 59 -14.27 1.43 7.72
CA ALA A 59 -13.90 0.20 8.41
C ALA A 59 -12.90 0.42 9.57
N ALA A 60 -12.07 1.47 9.48
CA ALA A 60 -10.95 1.69 10.42
C ALA A 60 -11.22 2.75 11.49
N PHE A 61 -12.11 3.70 11.23
CA PHE A 61 -12.33 4.88 12.08
C PHE A 61 -13.81 5.09 12.41
N SER A 62 -14.09 5.87 13.48
CA SER A 62 -15.43 6.28 13.89
C SER A 62 -15.44 7.69 14.47
N GLY A 63 -16.64 8.31 14.56
CA GLY A 63 -16.83 9.64 15.14
C GLY A 63 -16.02 10.72 14.43
N LYS A 64 -15.51 11.71 15.17
CA LYS A 64 -14.77 12.86 14.64
C LYS A 64 -13.56 12.46 13.77
N ARG A 65 -12.84 11.38 14.16
CA ARG A 65 -11.69 10.92 13.40
C ARG A 65 -12.06 10.41 12.01
N LEU A 66 -13.21 9.74 11.88
CA LEU A 66 -13.75 9.34 10.59
C LEU A 66 -14.09 10.56 9.72
N GLU A 67 -14.76 11.56 10.30
CA GLU A 67 -15.12 12.78 9.57
C GLU A 67 -13.89 13.53 9.06
N GLU A 68 -12.85 13.65 9.88
CA GLU A 68 -11.57 14.26 9.51
C GLU A 68 -10.88 13.49 8.38
N GLU A 69 -10.87 12.16 8.46
CA GLU A 69 -10.26 11.31 7.43
C GLU A 69 -11.02 11.39 6.11
N ILE A 70 -12.36 11.31 6.11
CA ILE A 70 -13.21 11.49 4.92
C ILE A 70 -12.97 12.88 4.29
N ARG A 71 -12.94 13.93 5.10
CA ARG A 71 -12.64 15.29 4.62
C ARG A 71 -11.26 15.36 3.97
N SER A 72 -10.25 14.76 4.58
CA SER A 72 -8.88 14.70 4.04
C SER A 72 -8.82 13.97 2.70
N ILE A 73 -9.47 12.80 2.60
CA ILE A 73 -9.58 12.00 1.38
C ILE A 73 -10.23 12.81 0.26
N ARG A 74 -11.38 13.42 0.55
CA ARG A 74 -12.13 14.24 -0.44
C ARG A 74 -11.34 15.46 -0.87
N ARG A 75 -10.66 16.13 0.06
CA ARG A 75 -9.84 17.30 -0.27
C ARG A 75 -8.71 16.95 -1.24
N LYS A 76 -8.00 15.87 -1.02
CA LYS A 76 -6.95 15.39 -1.94
C LYS A 76 -7.51 15.09 -3.33
N ALA A 77 -8.69 14.48 -3.42
CA ALA A 77 -9.34 14.20 -4.69
C ALA A 77 -9.82 15.49 -5.41
N VAL A 78 -10.33 16.46 -4.67
CA VAL A 78 -10.67 17.79 -5.22
C VAL A 78 -9.43 18.48 -5.77
N ASP A 79 -8.31 18.47 -5.03
CA ASP A 79 -7.04 19.04 -5.48
C ASP A 79 -6.53 18.40 -6.77
N GLU A 80 -6.70 17.08 -6.90
CA GLU A 80 -6.33 16.35 -8.13
C GLU A 80 -7.27 16.77 -9.30
N LEU A 81 -8.58 16.84 -9.09
CA LEU A 81 -9.51 17.29 -10.12
C LEU A 81 -9.26 18.76 -10.54
N ILE A 82 -8.91 19.64 -9.60
CA ILE A 82 -8.50 21.01 -9.91
C ILE A 82 -7.27 20.99 -10.83
N ASN A 83 -6.23 20.22 -10.50
CA ASN A 83 -5.04 20.09 -11.33
C ASN A 83 -5.40 19.62 -12.76
N GLN A 84 -6.25 18.59 -12.87
CA GLN A 84 -6.71 18.08 -14.17
C GLN A 84 -7.44 19.15 -14.97
N LYS A 85 -8.37 19.89 -14.38
CA LYS A 85 -9.12 20.99 -15.04
C LYS A 85 -8.18 22.13 -15.48
N LEU A 86 -7.17 22.45 -14.66
CA LEU A 86 -6.17 23.46 -15.01
C LEU A 86 -5.28 23.04 -16.18
N ILE A 87 -4.86 21.77 -16.22
CA ILE A 87 -4.09 21.19 -17.33
C ILE A 87 -4.89 21.22 -18.61
N ILE A 88 -6.18 20.84 -18.59
CA ILE A 88 -7.08 20.88 -19.73
C ILE A 88 -7.28 22.34 -20.20
N ALA A 89 -7.48 23.27 -19.27
CA ALA A 89 -7.59 24.69 -19.60
C ALA A 89 -6.29 25.23 -20.23
N ALA A 90 -5.14 24.84 -19.74
CA ALA A 90 -3.85 25.19 -20.31
C ALA A 90 -3.65 24.63 -21.73
N TYR A 91 -4.12 23.41 -21.99
CA TYR A 91 -4.13 22.83 -23.34
C TYR A 91 -4.96 23.67 -24.32
N HIS A 92 -6.18 24.03 -23.93
CA HIS A 92 -7.07 24.82 -24.79
C HIS A 92 -6.58 26.27 -25.04
N LYS A 93 -5.76 26.82 -24.17
CA LYS A 93 -5.10 28.13 -24.40
C LYS A 93 -4.01 28.07 -25.47
N GLN A 94 -3.55 26.87 -25.82
CA GLN A 94 -2.50 26.66 -26.81
C GLN A 94 -3.10 26.06 -28.08
N SER A 95 -2.39 26.15 -29.19
CA SER A 95 -2.84 25.65 -30.49
C SER A 95 -2.65 24.12 -30.65
N TYR A 96 -2.60 23.38 -29.57
CA TYR A 96 -2.49 21.93 -29.64
C TYR A 96 -3.81 21.29 -30.04
N ARG A 97 -3.71 20.19 -30.79
CA ARG A 97 -4.86 19.37 -31.17
C ARG A 97 -4.50 17.90 -31.14
N ILE A 98 -5.32 17.11 -30.46
CA ILE A 98 -5.30 15.65 -30.58
C ILE A 98 -6.10 15.32 -31.84
N ALA A 99 -5.53 14.51 -32.73
CA ALA A 99 -6.23 14.11 -33.95
C ALA A 99 -7.44 13.24 -33.60
N SER A 100 -8.55 13.44 -34.33
CA SER A 100 -9.75 12.62 -34.11
C SER A 100 -9.48 11.13 -34.35
N SER A 101 -8.58 10.79 -35.26
CA SER A 101 -8.10 9.41 -35.50
C SER A 101 -7.52 8.78 -34.24
N ASP A 102 -6.75 9.52 -33.43
CA ASP A 102 -6.11 9.02 -32.23
C ASP A 102 -7.15 8.74 -31.13
N ILE A 103 -8.18 9.61 -31.04
CA ILE A 103 -9.30 9.39 -30.13
C ILE A 103 -10.10 8.13 -30.55
N GLU A 104 -10.36 7.95 -31.86
CA GLU A 104 -11.05 6.76 -32.35
C GLU A 104 -10.23 5.49 -32.10
N HIS A 105 -8.92 5.53 -32.32
CA HIS A 105 -8.03 4.41 -32.05
C HIS A 105 -8.03 4.03 -30.55
N GLU A 106 -7.99 5.03 -29.68
CA GLU A 106 -8.03 4.78 -28.23
C GLU A 106 -9.41 4.28 -27.75
N LEU A 107 -10.51 4.71 -28.42
CA LEU A 107 -11.85 4.14 -28.19
C LEU A 107 -11.90 2.65 -28.57
N ASP A 108 -11.31 2.27 -29.70
CA ASP A 108 -11.23 0.87 -30.12
C ASP A 108 -10.37 0.04 -29.16
N ALA A 109 -9.24 0.59 -28.71
CA ALA A 109 -8.40 -0.03 -27.70
C ALA A 109 -9.14 -0.20 -26.36
N ALA A 110 -9.95 0.79 -25.95
CA ALA A 110 -10.79 0.70 -24.76
C ALA A 110 -11.87 -0.40 -24.91
N ALA A 111 -12.50 -0.53 -26.08
CA ALA A 111 -13.45 -1.59 -26.35
C ALA A 111 -12.82 -2.98 -26.22
N VAL A 112 -11.61 -3.16 -26.77
CA VAL A 112 -10.86 -4.43 -26.67
C VAL A 112 -10.50 -4.72 -25.21
N ARG A 113 -10.01 -3.74 -24.42
CA ARG A 113 -9.71 -3.91 -22.98
C ARG A 113 -10.94 -4.31 -22.17
N MET A 114 -12.13 -3.87 -22.57
CA MET A 114 -13.40 -4.28 -21.97
C MET A 114 -13.93 -5.63 -22.49
N GLY A 115 -13.19 -6.32 -23.37
CA GLY A 115 -13.56 -7.60 -23.94
C GLY A 115 -14.68 -7.53 -24.99
N CYS A 116 -14.90 -6.36 -25.60
CA CYS A 116 -15.91 -6.16 -26.63
C CYS A 116 -15.33 -6.46 -28.01
N ARG A 117 -16.11 -7.14 -28.87
CA ARG A 117 -15.73 -7.52 -30.23
C ARG A 117 -16.19 -6.49 -31.28
N SER A 118 -17.08 -5.57 -30.90
CA SER A 118 -17.60 -4.53 -31.78
C SER A 118 -17.90 -3.25 -31.00
N ARG A 119 -18.02 -2.11 -31.75
CA ARG A 119 -18.43 -0.83 -31.17
C ARG A 119 -19.86 -0.85 -30.63
N ASP A 120 -20.74 -1.65 -31.20
CA ASP A 120 -22.13 -1.77 -30.73
C ASP A 120 -22.20 -2.55 -29.40
N GLU A 121 -21.38 -3.59 -29.27
CA GLU A 121 -21.22 -4.30 -28.00
C GLU A 121 -20.62 -3.38 -26.92
N PHE A 122 -19.61 -2.61 -27.28
CA PHE A 122 -19.00 -1.62 -26.38
C PHE A 122 -20.02 -0.55 -25.93
N ARG A 123 -20.81 -0.01 -26.87
CA ARG A 123 -21.88 0.98 -26.55
C ARG A 123 -22.93 0.37 -25.62
N ARG A 124 -23.33 -0.87 -25.83
CA ARG A 124 -24.27 -1.58 -24.96
C ARG A 124 -23.70 -1.75 -23.56
N LYS A 125 -22.46 -2.22 -23.46
CA LYS A 125 -21.78 -2.43 -22.18
C LYS A 125 -21.57 -1.14 -21.40
N LEU A 126 -21.26 -0.04 -22.06
CA LEU A 126 -21.22 1.29 -21.43
C LEU A 126 -22.57 1.67 -20.83
N ARG A 127 -23.68 1.50 -21.58
CA ARG A 127 -25.03 1.81 -21.08
C ARG A 127 -25.45 0.92 -19.91
N GLU A 128 -25.08 -0.35 -19.91
CA GLU A 128 -25.29 -1.27 -18.78
C GLU A 128 -24.60 -0.77 -17.51
N ASN A 129 -23.47 -0.06 -17.65
CA ASN A 129 -22.76 0.59 -16.56
C ASN A 129 -23.17 2.07 -16.31
N GLY A 130 -24.28 2.51 -16.92
CA GLY A 130 -24.81 3.87 -16.74
C GLY A 130 -24.02 4.98 -17.46
N LEU A 131 -23.19 4.60 -18.47
CA LEU A 131 -22.35 5.55 -19.23
C LEU A 131 -22.84 5.66 -20.67
N GLU A 132 -22.92 6.89 -21.18
CA GLU A 132 -23.18 7.15 -22.58
C GLU A 132 -21.86 7.23 -23.38
N MET A 133 -21.88 6.78 -24.64
CA MET A 133 -20.70 6.76 -25.51
C MET A 133 -20.06 8.15 -25.67
N ASN A 134 -20.88 9.20 -25.80
CA ASN A 134 -20.39 10.57 -25.97
C ASN A 134 -19.70 11.08 -24.69
N THR A 135 -20.25 10.75 -23.53
CA THR A 135 -19.63 11.06 -22.23
C THR A 135 -18.30 10.34 -22.08
N PHE A 136 -18.27 9.04 -22.36
CA PHE A 136 -17.04 8.25 -22.32
C PHE A 136 -15.96 8.79 -23.29
N ARG A 137 -16.36 9.16 -24.51
CA ARG A 137 -15.47 9.78 -25.49
C ARG A 137 -14.83 11.06 -24.96
N LYS A 138 -15.66 11.95 -24.38
CA LYS A 138 -15.19 13.20 -23.78
C LYS A 138 -14.20 12.96 -22.63
N GLU A 139 -14.52 12.06 -21.73
CA GLU A 139 -13.64 11.69 -20.63
C GLU A 139 -12.31 11.07 -21.13
N LEU A 140 -12.37 10.29 -22.21
CA LEU A 140 -11.19 9.73 -22.88
C LEU A 140 -10.32 10.84 -23.47
N GLU A 141 -10.91 11.77 -24.18
CA GLU A 141 -10.23 12.94 -24.75
C GLU A 141 -9.57 13.79 -23.66
N GLU A 142 -10.28 14.10 -22.57
CA GLU A 142 -9.73 14.83 -21.41
C GLU A 142 -8.50 14.07 -20.82
N ARG A 143 -8.57 12.74 -20.68
CA ARG A 143 -7.42 11.93 -20.24
C ARG A 143 -6.24 11.99 -21.19
N MET A 144 -6.49 11.91 -22.51
CA MET A 144 -5.45 12.02 -23.52
C MET A 144 -4.78 13.40 -23.50
N ILE A 145 -5.56 14.47 -23.30
CA ILE A 145 -5.05 15.83 -23.14
C ILE A 145 -4.12 15.91 -21.92
N ILE A 146 -4.57 15.40 -20.77
CA ILE A 146 -3.75 15.41 -19.55
C ILE A 146 -2.46 14.64 -19.76
N GLN A 147 -2.52 13.43 -20.32
CA GLN A 147 -1.34 12.61 -20.61
C GLN A 147 -0.37 13.31 -21.56
N PHE A 148 -0.89 13.91 -22.63
CA PHE A 148 -0.09 14.69 -23.58
C PHE A 148 0.64 15.85 -22.90
N MET A 149 -0.07 16.65 -22.12
CA MET A 149 0.50 17.80 -21.42
C MET A 149 1.54 17.40 -20.39
N LEU A 150 1.27 16.37 -19.58
CA LEU A 150 2.22 15.86 -18.60
C LEU A 150 3.44 15.21 -19.27
N HIS A 151 3.25 14.42 -20.32
CA HIS A 151 4.36 13.83 -21.07
C HIS A 151 5.28 14.92 -21.63
N ARG A 152 4.71 15.95 -22.21
CA ARG A 152 5.49 17.07 -22.71
C ARG A 152 6.34 17.74 -21.63
N GLN A 153 5.78 17.97 -20.46
CA GLN A 153 6.52 18.57 -19.33
C GLN A 153 7.65 17.65 -18.85
N THR A 154 7.39 16.37 -18.74
CA THR A 154 8.37 15.40 -18.26
C THR A 154 9.47 15.09 -19.27
N THR A 155 9.21 15.24 -20.58
CA THR A 155 10.25 15.07 -21.62
C THR A 155 11.34 16.15 -21.53
N ILE A 156 10.99 17.34 -21.00
CA ILE A 156 11.95 18.44 -20.82
C ILE A 156 12.89 18.16 -19.63
N ALA A 157 12.48 17.31 -18.69
CA ALA A 157 13.26 17.02 -17.48
C ALA A 157 14.60 16.30 -17.74
N GLY A 158 14.69 15.61 -18.88
CA GLY A 158 15.86 14.80 -19.22
C GLY A 158 15.91 13.46 -18.50
N THR A 159 17.02 12.75 -18.65
CA THR A 159 17.33 11.51 -17.93
C THR A 159 18.42 11.77 -16.90
N PRO A 160 18.42 11.07 -15.76
CA PRO A 160 19.48 11.19 -14.78
C PRO A 160 20.87 10.92 -15.39
N THR A 161 21.82 11.73 -15.04
CA THR A 161 23.21 11.55 -15.46
C THR A 161 23.87 10.37 -14.73
N PRO A 162 24.90 9.74 -15.30
CA PRO A 162 25.67 8.71 -14.61
C PRO A 162 26.22 9.16 -13.25
N GLN A 163 26.57 10.44 -13.14
CA GLN A 163 27.07 11.04 -11.89
C GLN A 163 25.96 11.09 -10.82
N GLU A 164 24.76 11.56 -11.15
CA GLU A 164 23.61 11.59 -10.23
C GLU A 164 23.23 10.18 -9.75
N ILE A 165 23.29 9.20 -10.66
CA ILE A 165 23.03 7.80 -10.31
C ILE A 165 24.06 7.28 -9.32
N TYR A 166 25.36 7.61 -9.53
CA TYR A 166 26.42 7.19 -8.62
C TYR A 166 26.37 7.90 -7.28
N GLU A 167 26.09 9.22 -7.26
CA GLU A 167 25.90 9.99 -6.03
C GLU A 167 24.74 9.46 -5.19
N TYR A 168 23.61 9.10 -5.84
CA TYR A 168 22.48 8.47 -5.16
C TYR A 168 22.88 7.12 -4.56
N TYR A 169 23.63 6.30 -5.30
CA TYR A 169 24.13 5.03 -4.79
C TYR A 169 24.98 5.20 -3.54
N GLU A 170 25.95 6.12 -3.54
CA GLU A 170 26.81 6.37 -2.38
C GLU A 170 26.02 6.87 -1.16
N GLN A 171 25.03 7.72 -1.37
CA GLN A 171 24.19 8.28 -0.30
C GLN A 171 23.22 7.23 0.30
N HIS A 172 22.78 6.25 -0.51
CA HIS A 172 21.76 5.26 -0.12
C HIS A 172 22.30 3.82 -0.08
N LYS A 173 23.61 3.67 -0.01
CA LYS A 173 24.29 2.37 -0.05
C LYS A 173 23.77 1.42 1.03
N ASP A 174 23.49 1.96 2.22
CA ASP A 174 22.93 1.19 3.33
C ASP A 174 21.52 0.66 3.07
N GLU A 175 20.68 1.44 2.39
CA GLU A 175 19.29 1.06 2.06
C GLU A 175 19.22 0.12 0.86
N LEU A 176 20.18 0.23 -0.05
CA LEU A 176 20.31 -0.61 -1.25
C LEU A 176 20.91 -1.97 -0.93
N SER A 177 21.72 -2.04 0.13
CA SER A 177 22.35 -3.27 0.60
C SER A 177 21.33 -4.23 1.22
N GLY A 178 21.66 -5.51 1.21
CA GLY A 178 20.81 -6.53 1.86
C GLY A 178 20.67 -6.26 3.36
N ILE A 179 19.54 -6.61 3.92
CA ILE A 179 19.31 -6.52 5.37
C ILE A 179 20.03 -7.70 6.03
N GLU A 180 20.86 -7.41 7.03
CA GLU A 180 21.42 -8.47 7.86
C GLU A 180 20.31 -9.21 8.59
N THR A 181 20.30 -10.53 8.48
CA THR A 181 19.33 -11.38 9.18
C THR A 181 19.97 -12.59 9.81
N ILE A 182 19.43 -12.97 10.95
CA ILE A 182 19.87 -14.12 11.73
C ILE A 182 18.71 -15.08 11.88
N GLU A 183 18.89 -16.34 11.45
CA GLU A 183 17.92 -17.42 11.68
C GLU A 183 18.25 -18.16 12.95
N LEU A 184 17.30 -18.23 13.87
CA LEU A 184 17.46 -18.80 15.19
C LEU A 184 16.49 -19.94 15.45
N ALA A 185 16.94 -20.89 16.26
CA ALA A 185 16.07 -21.76 17.05
C ALA A 185 16.25 -21.48 18.54
N MET A 186 15.18 -21.57 19.31
CA MET A 186 15.14 -21.25 20.74
C MET A 186 14.55 -22.41 21.55
N LEU A 187 15.18 -22.68 22.68
CA LEU A 187 14.63 -23.48 23.78
C LEU A 187 14.49 -22.56 24.98
N LYS A 188 13.30 -22.38 25.51
CA LYS A 188 13.01 -21.57 26.69
C LYS A 188 12.36 -22.43 27.77
N VAL A 189 12.80 -22.24 29.00
CA VAL A 189 12.20 -22.82 30.22
C VAL A 189 11.73 -21.69 31.11
N ASP A 190 10.42 -21.61 31.35
CA ASP A 190 9.82 -20.58 32.21
C ASP A 190 10.12 -20.84 33.67
N ASN A 191 10.35 -19.80 34.45
CA ASN A 191 10.62 -19.90 35.89
C ASN A 191 9.42 -20.45 36.68
N SER A 192 8.22 -20.38 36.12
CA SER A 192 6.99 -20.94 36.73
C SER A 192 6.83 -22.45 36.53
N SER A 193 7.69 -23.07 35.72
CA SER A 193 7.62 -24.52 35.47
C SER A 193 7.99 -25.31 36.75
N PRO A 194 7.30 -26.41 37.06
CA PRO A 194 7.76 -27.33 38.09
C PRO A 194 9.20 -27.77 37.79
N ASP A 195 10.05 -27.81 38.83
CA ASP A 195 11.45 -28.22 38.72
C ASP A 195 12.30 -27.39 37.73
N ALA A 196 11.93 -26.12 37.44
CA ALA A 196 12.59 -25.26 36.49
C ALA A 196 14.12 -25.23 36.65
N ALA A 197 14.61 -25.09 37.87
CA ALA A 197 16.06 -25.04 38.15
C ALA A 197 16.76 -26.35 37.78
N GLN A 198 16.13 -27.51 38.04
CA GLN A 198 16.68 -28.81 37.72
C GLN A 198 16.72 -29.05 36.19
N ILE A 199 15.60 -28.65 35.50
CA ILE A 199 15.49 -28.72 34.03
C ILE A 199 16.55 -27.81 33.38
N GLN A 200 16.73 -26.60 33.87
CA GLN A 200 17.75 -25.67 33.37
C GLN A 200 19.20 -26.21 33.55
N ALA A 201 19.48 -26.85 34.66
CA ALA A 201 20.77 -27.49 34.92
C ALA A 201 21.01 -28.67 33.95
N GLU A 202 20.02 -29.56 33.79
CA GLU A 202 20.06 -30.68 32.84
C GLU A 202 20.32 -30.25 31.41
N ILE A 203 19.55 -29.22 30.94
CA ILE A 203 19.72 -28.67 29.58
C ILE A 203 21.14 -28.11 29.40
N THR A 204 21.60 -27.31 30.36
CA THR A 204 22.93 -26.69 30.29
C THR A 204 24.04 -27.77 30.23
N GLN A 205 23.98 -28.77 31.06
CA GLN A 205 24.94 -29.86 31.10
C GLN A 205 24.88 -30.65 29.78
N THR A 206 23.68 -31.01 29.32
CA THR A 206 23.50 -31.80 28.10
C THR A 206 24.01 -31.03 26.87
N LEU A 207 23.69 -29.74 26.73
CA LEU A 207 24.13 -28.94 25.60
C LEU A 207 25.66 -28.67 25.62
N SER A 208 26.24 -28.61 26.78
CA SER A 208 27.73 -28.49 26.90
C SER A 208 28.47 -29.76 26.46
N ALA A 209 27.87 -30.94 26.68
CA ALA A 209 28.47 -32.24 26.33
C ALA A 209 28.08 -32.67 24.89
N ALA A 210 26.86 -32.41 24.46
CA ALA A 210 26.26 -32.87 23.20
C ALA A 210 25.36 -31.80 22.57
N PRO A 211 25.95 -30.78 21.91
CA PRO A 211 25.15 -29.66 21.29
C PRO A 211 24.17 -30.14 20.22
N GLU A 212 24.41 -31.24 19.57
CA GLU A 212 23.54 -31.85 18.55
C GLU A 212 22.17 -32.26 19.11
N ARG A 213 22.06 -32.48 20.41
CA ARG A 213 20.80 -32.85 21.08
C ARG A 213 19.87 -31.67 21.28
N PHE A 214 20.17 -30.47 20.82
CA PHE A 214 19.37 -29.29 20.97
C PHE A 214 17.90 -29.51 20.55
N THR A 215 17.67 -30.06 19.35
CA THR A 215 16.31 -30.31 18.83
C THR A 215 15.55 -31.36 19.65
N GLU A 216 16.25 -32.37 20.19
CA GLU A 216 15.67 -33.37 21.09
C GLU A 216 15.13 -32.67 22.39
N LEU A 217 15.98 -31.82 22.98
CA LEU A 217 15.62 -31.07 24.19
C LEU A 217 14.47 -30.08 23.93
N VAL A 218 14.42 -29.43 22.76
CA VAL A 218 13.27 -28.58 22.37
C VAL A 218 11.98 -29.40 22.37
N ARG A 219 11.97 -30.58 21.74
CA ARG A 219 10.78 -31.44 21.70
C ARG A 219 10.35 -31.94 23.10
N ARG A 220 11.33 -32.16 23.99
CA ARG A 220 11.08 -32.66 25.35
C ARG A 220 10.53 -31.57 26.28
N TYR A 221 11.13 -30.37 26.26
CA TYR A 221 10.85 -29.32 27.24
C TYR A 221 10.01 -28.16 26.70
N ALA A 222 9.83 -28.06 25.39
CA ALA A 222 8.95 -27.09 24.75
C ALA A 222 8.04 -27.79 23.72
N PRO A 223 7.17 -28.74 24.16
CA PRO A 223 6.27 -29.46 23.27
C PRO A 223 5.34 -28.47 22.57
N GLY A 224 5.25 -28.53 21.25
CA GLY A 224 4.49 -27.56 20.43
C GLY A 224 5.37 -26.54 19.70
N SER A 225 6.64 -26.39 20.07
CA SER A 225 7.58 -25.50 19.38
C SER A 225 8.31 -26.17 18.19
N GLY A 226 7.93 -27.39 17.81
CA GLY A 226 8.52 -28.13 16.70
C GLY A 226 10.01 -28.42 16.91
N ASP A 227 10.86 -27.83 16.08
CA ASP A 227 12.33 -27.86 16.19
C ASP A 227 12.90 -26.60 16.87
N GLY A 228 12.04 -25.74 17.41
CA GLY A 228 12.38 -24.51 18.10
C GLY A 228 12.66 -23.32 17.17
N ARG A 229 12.49 -23.44 15.86
CA ARG A 229 12.75 -22.33 14.94
C ARG A 229 11.80 -21.16 15.20
N ILE A 230 12.39 -19.97 15.41
CA ILE A 230 11.66 -18.72 15.60
C ILE A 230 11.70 -17.83 14.35
N GLY A 231 12.37 -18.28 13.28
CA GLY A 231 12.45 -17.60 12.01
C GLY A 231 13.67 -16.70 11.85
N SER A 232 13.58 -15.80 10.87
CA SER A 232 14.64 -14.86 10.52
C SER A 232 14.35 -13.51 11.18
N ILE A 233 15.34 -12.99 11.90
CA ILE A 233 15.23 -11.76 12.69
C ILE A 233 16.38 -10.83 12.32
N GLU A 234 16.11 -9.53 12.20
CA GLU A 234 17.13 -8.50 12.06
C GLU A 234 17.83 -8.28 13.41
N PRO A 235 19.17 -8.20 13.49
CA PRO A 235 19.91 -8.02 14.75
C PRO A 235 19.42 -6.82 15.55
N GLY A 236 19.09 -5.71 14.89
CA GLY A 236 18.59 -4.49 15.55
C GLY A 236 17.17 -4.58 16.11
N LYS A 237 16.41 -5.64 15.77
CA LYS A 237 15.05 -5.90 16.29
C LYS A 237 15.01 -6.99 17.36
N MET A 238 16.17 -7.53 17.74
CA MET A 238 16.28 -8.56 18.76
C MET A 238 16.21 -7.96 20.16
N ARG A 239 15.75 -8.77 21.13
CA ARG A 239 15.87 -8.44 22.57
C ARG A 239 17.33 -8.25 22.93
N ILE A 240 17.63 -7.33 23.83
CA ILE A 240 18.98 -6.97 24.24
C ILE A 240 19.77 -8.16 24.79
N GLU A 241 19.10 -9.07 25.49
CA GLU A 241 19.69 -10.28 26.08
C GLU A 241 20.23 -11.21 24.97
N PHE A 242 19.49 -11.37 23.88
CA PHE A 242 19.89 -12.19 22.74
C PHE A 242 20.97 -11.52 21.91
N SER A 243 20.84 -10.22 21.63
CA SER A 243 21.85 -9.48 20.87
C SER A 243 23.19 -9.43 21.63
N THR A 244 23.15 -9.36 22.96
CA THR A 244 24.33 -9.41 23.79
C THR A 244 25.02 -10.78 23.74
N ALA A 245 24.24 -11.87 23.73
CA ALA A 245 24.78 -13.23 23.62
C ALA A 245 25.35 -13.50 22.22
N LEU A 246 24.80 -12.89 21.18
CA LEU A 246 25.17 -13.06 19.77
C LEU A 246 26.19 -12.02 19.25
N LYS A 247 26.98 -11.39 20.11
CA LYS A 247 28.01 -10.40 19.68
C LYS A 247 28.97 -10.97 18.60
N GLU A 248 29.29 -12.25 18.69
CA GLU A 248 30.08 -12.97 17.68
C GLU A 248 29.25 -14.16 17.16
N PRO A 249 28.42 -13.93 16.14
CA PRO A 249 27.51 -14.95 15.64
C PRO A 249 28.30 -16.04 14.84
N VAL A 250 28.24 -17.28 15.32
CA VAL A 250 28.82 -18.45 14.66
C VAL A 250 27.68 -19.43 14.32
N GLU A 251 27.53 -19.77 13.05
CA GLU A 251 26.51 -20.73 12.60
C GLU A 251 26.69 -22.09 13.27
N GLY A 252 25.58 -22.70 13.67
CA GLY A 252 25.54 -23.96 14.36
C GLY A 252 25.81 -23.89 15.88
N LYS A 253 26.38 -22.78 16.38
CA LYS A 253 26.70 -22.61 17.81
C LYS A 253 25.42 -22.34 18.61
N ILE A 254 25.41 -22.86 19.84
CA ILE A 254 24.39 -22.62 20.85
C ILE A 254 24.94 -21.61 21.84
N TYR A 255 24.07 -20.63 22.16
CA TYR A 255 24.32 -19.54 23.11
C TYR A 255 23.36 -19.68 24.27
N GLY A 256 23.88 -19.64 25.46
CA GLY A 256 23.07 -19.76 26.68
C GLY A 256 23.84 -20.47 27.80
N PRO A 257 23.28 -20.52 29.01
CA PRO A 257 21.96 -20.05 29.41
C PRO A 257 21.84 -18.51 29.39
N ILE A 258 20.79 -17.99 28.77
CA ILE A 258 20.46 -16.57 28.71
C ILE A 258 19.32 -16.29 29.68
N LYS A 259 19.55 -15.46 30.68
CA LYS A 259 18.54 -15.09 31.66
C LYS A 259 17.57 -14.08 31.06
N LEU A 260 16.27 -14.38 31.19
CA LEU A 260 15.16 -13.52 30.85
C LEU A 260 14.32 -13.28 32.10
N ASP A 261 13.50 -12.24 32.11
CA ASP A 261 12.63 -11.95 33.26
C ASP A 261 11.70 -13.13 33.59
N GLU A 262 11.20 -13.79 32.53
CA GLU A 262 10.24 -14.90 32.64
C GLU A 262 10.88 -16.30 32.72
N GLY A 263 12.19 -16.44 32.50
CA GLY A 263 12.84 -17.76 32.45
C GLY A 263 14.26 -17.74 31.96
N VAL A 264 14.72 -18.90 31.46
CA VAL A 264 16.05 -19.08 30.87
C VAL A 264 15.91 -19.63 29.46
N ALA A 265 16.67 -19.07 28.52
CA ALA A 265 16.68 -19.47 27.13
C ALA A 265 18.05 -19.93 26.63
N TRP A 266 18.06 -20.86 25.69
CA TRP A 266 19.21 -21.23 24.86
C TRP A 266 18.81 -20.99 23.42
N ILE A 267 19.66 -20.30 22.66
CA ILE A 267 19.46 -20.03 21.24
C ILE A 267 20.51 -20.71 20.41
N LYS A 268 20.10 -21.36 19.34
CA LYS A 268 20.99 -21.95 18.34
C LYS A 268 20.96 -21.08 17.10
N LEU A 269 22.14 -20.61 16.66
CA LEU A 269 22.25 -19.89 15.42
C LEU A 269 22.21 -20.89 14.25
N LEU A 270 21.16 -20.80 13.45
CA LEU A 270 20.98 -21.68 12.28
C LEU A 270 21.67 -21.12 11.05
N LYS A 271 21.51 -19.81 10.81
CA LYS A 271 22.10 -19.13 9.66
C LYS A 271 22.32 -17.64 9.94
N HIS A 272 23.42 -17.11 9.44
CA HIS A 272 23.73 -15.68 9.49
C HIS A 272 23.88 -15.12 8.09
N ASN A 273 22.84 -14.47 7.59
CA ASN A 273 22.91 -13.74 6.35
C ASN A 273 23.49 -12.35 6.63
N LYS A 274 24.79 -12.19 6.43
CA LYS A 274 25.46 -10.91 6.63
C LYS A 274 24.93 -9.86 5.67
N LYS A 275 24.93 -8.60 6.09
CA LYS A 275 24.72 -7.47 5.20
C LYS A 275 25.79 -7.52 4.11
N VAL A 276 25.37 -7.58 2.86
CA VAL A 276 26.26 -7.58 1.71
C VAL A 276 26.05 -6.25 0.99
N ASP A 277 27.12 -5.49 0.84
CA ASP A 277 27.11 -4.31 -0.01
C ASP A 277 26.76 -4.71 -1.44
N VAL A 278 25.70 -4.12 -1.96
CA VAL A 278 25.27 -4.37 -3.34
C VAL A 278 26.20 -3.62 -4.29
N ALA A 279 26.78 -4.34 -5.25
CA ALA A 279 27.60 -3.70 -6.27
C ALA A 279 26.77 -2.72 -7.12
N PHE A 280 27.36 -1.57 -7.46
CA PHE A 280 26.72 -0.51 -8.22
C PHE A 280 26.04 -1.01 -9.50
N ASP A 281 26.72 -1.87 -10.27
CA ASP A 281 26.21 -2.41 -11.54
C ASP A 281 24.88 -3.16 -11.39
N LEU A 282 24.63 -3.79 -10.24
CA LEU A 282 23.38 -4.53 -9.97
C LEU A 282 22.20 -3.61 -9.70
N VAL A 283 22.44 -2.41 -9.19
CA VAL A 283 21.41 -1.47 -8.76
C VAL A 283 21.27 -0.23 -9.64
N GLN A 284 22.23 0.02 -10.53
CA GLN A 284 22.27 1.20 -11.41
C GLN A 284 20.95 1.46 -12.13
N LYS A 285 20.36 0.43 -12.76
CA LYS A 285 19.09 0.54 -13.48
C LYS A 285 17.90 0.86 -12.54
N LYS A 286 17.94 0.32 -11.32
CA LYS A 286 16.92 0.60 -10.31
C LYS A 286 17.00 2.05 -9.84
N ILE A 287 18.21 2.53 -9.58
CA ILE A 287 18.47 3.92 -9.17
C ILE A 287 18.07 4.89 -10.27
N SER A 288 18.44 4.62 -11.53
CA SER A 288 18.01 5.45 -12.70
C SER A 288 16.49 5.64 -12.71
N ARG A 289 15.72 4.55 -12.54
CA ARG A 289 14.24 4.63 -12.48
C ARG A 289 13.73 5.44 -11.30
N ILE A 290 14.34 5.29 -10.12
CA ILE A 290 13.98 6.08 -8.93
C ILE A 290 14.17 7.57 -9.21
N LEU A 291 15.33 7.95 -9.72
CA LEU A 291 15.64 9.34 -10.03
C LEU A 291 14.77 9.89 -11.18
N GLU A 292 14.51 9.11 -12.23
CA GLU A 292 13.57 9.47 -13.29
C GLU A 292 12.16 9.76 -12.72
N ASP A 293 11.66 8.90 -11.84
CA ASP A 293 10.35 9.08 -11.21
C ASP A 293 10.31 10.27 -10.25
N GLU A 294 11.42 10.58 -9.56
CA GLU A 294 11.54 11.77 -8.72
C GLU A 294 11.59 13.06 -9.54
N GLN A 295 12.38 13.09 -10.60
CA GLN A 295 12.44 14.23 -11.51
C GLN A 295 11.08 14.48 -12.17
N ARG A 296 10.42 13.43 -12.62
CA ARG A 296 9.06 13.50 -13.18
C ARG A 296 8.07 14.09 -12.19
N ARG A 297 8.08 13.62 -10.94
CA ARG A 297 7.20 14.16 -9.88
C ARG A 297 7.46 15.64 -9.63
N LYS A 298 8.73 16.05 -9.49
CA LYS A 298 9.11 17.45 -9.28
C LYS A 298 8.63 18.35 -10.41
N VAL A 299 8.81 17.92 -11.66
CA VAL A 299 8.39 18.71 -12.84
C VAL A 299 6.87 18.85 -12.87
N ILE A 300 6.12 17.78 -12.60
CA ILE A 300 4.65 17.81 -12.54
C ILE A 300 4.17 18.74 -11.40
N GLU A 301 4.81 18.66 -10.25
CA GLU A 301 4.49 19.50 -9.10
C GLU A 301 4.72 21.00 -9.41
N ILE A 302 5.86 21.33 -10.00
CA ILE A 302 6.16 22.71 -10.43
C ILE A 302 5.12 23.18 -11.46
N TYR A 303 4.85 22.38 -12.47
CA TYR A 303 3.89 22.71 -13.50
C TYR A 303 2.47 22.96 -12.95
N THR A 304 1.98 22.06 -12.13
CA THR A 304 0.64 22.20 -11.53
C THR A 304 0.58 23.37 -10.54
N ARG A 305 1.64 23.61 -9.77
CA ARG A 305 1.74 24.78 -8.89
C ARG A 305 1.68 26.09 -9.69
N ASP A 306 2.39 26.19 -10.82
CA ASP A 306 2.38 27.38 -11.66
C ASP A 306 1.00 27.60 -12.28
N LEU A 307 0.31 26.55 -12.73
CA LEU A 307 -1.07 26.65 -13.21
C LEU A 307 -2.03 27.13 -12.13
N ARG A 308 -1.85 26.69 -10.87
CA ARG A 308 -2.69 27.10 -9.73
C ARG A 308 -2.49 28.56 -9.36
N ARG A 309 -1.27 29.09 -9.47
CA ARG A 309 -0.95 30.49 -9.16
C ARG A 309 -1.78 31.48 -9.97
N ASP A 310 -2.06 31.12 -11.23
CA ASP A 310 -2.79 31.99 -12.16
C ASP A 310 -4.31 31.68 -12.20
N ALA A 311 -4.80 30.79 -11.32
CA ALA A 311 -6.18 30.33 -11.30
C ALA A 311 -6.96 30.93 -10.13
N VAL A 312 -8.27 31.13 -10.33
CA VAL A 312 -9.22 31.47 -9.27
C VAL A 312 -9.77 30.19 -8.67
N LEU A 313 -9.43 29.92 -7.41
CA LEU A 313 -9.79 28.70 -6.69
C LEU A 313 -10.59 29.06 -5.42
N GLU A 314 -11.73 28.41 -5.22
CA GLU A 314 -12.53 28.53 -4.00
C GLU A 314 -12.88 27.13 -3.49
N TYR A 315 -12.85 26.93 -2.16
CA TYR A 315 -13.12 25.64 -1.51
C TYR A 315 -14.29 25.80 -0.53
N TYR A 316 -15.17 24.79 -0.48
CA TYR A 316 -16.44 24.79 0.29
C TYR A 316 -16.55 23.56 1.22
N PHE A 317 -15.46 23.17 1.91
CA PHE A 317 -15.42 22.03 2.84
C PHE A 317 -15.93 22.38 4.24
#